data_0e56becfac497c913886cb0ed0a02aaa
#
_entry.id   0e56becfac497c913886cb0ed0a02aaa
#
_cell.length_a   1.000
_cell.length_b   1.000
_cell.length_c   1.000
_cell.angle_alpha   90.00
_cell.angle_beta   90.00
_cell.angle_gamma   90.00
#
_symmetry.space_group_name_H-M   'P 1'
#
loop_
_entity.id
_entity.type
_entity.pdbx_description
1 polymer ?
#
loop_
_entity_poly.entity_id
_entity_poly.type
_entity_poly.pdbx_seq_one_letter_code
_entity_poly.pdbx_strand_id
1 'polypeptide(L)'
;MKRNLIFSALLALASGVSAQQAIWGVPQMISPEVNTDGTVTFRLDAPEASSVRVSGDFFAPADTVAPGVMARDENGIWTYTTPYAPAPELYTYRFMVDGRLFTDPSNVFQVRDVNTVMNLFHIPGGRSDLYKVADVPHGTVSKVWYRTPSLGAERRITVYTPAGYEQSTERYPVFYLLHGMGGDENAWTELGRAAQILDNMIAAGDVAPMIVVMTNGNVDTQAAPGETSQGFAQPTTLLPHTMDGTFESHFPDVVAFVDSTYRTLPDKSNR
;
A
#
# COMPACT_ATOMS: atom_id res chain seq x y z
N MET A 1 14.17 38.67 16.28
CA MET A 1 15.34 37.77 16.38
C MET A 1 15.01 36.27 16.53
N LYS A 2 13.88 35.85 17.11
CA LYS A 2 13.56 34.40 17.30
C LYS A 2 13.17 33.65 16.03
N ARG A 3 12.66 34.30 14.99
CA ARG A 3 12.18 33.67 13.74
C ARG A 3 13.28 33.23 12.80
N ASN A 4 14.45 33.87 12.82
CA ASN A 4 15.58 33.54 11.98
C ASN A 4 16.43 32.37 12.53
N LEU A 5 16.36 32.12 13.84
CA LEU A 5 17.04 30.99 14.49
C LEU A 5 16.40 29.62 14.14
N ILE A 6 15.08 29.59 13.93
CA ILE A 6 14.37 28.35 13.55
C ILE A 6 14.71 27.95 12.11
N PHE A 7 14.85 28.92 11.20
CA PHE A 7 15.25 28.63 9.82
C PHE A 7 16.69 28.13 9.70
N SER A 8 17.60 28.67 10.52
CA SER A 8 18.99 28.24 10.54
C SER A 8 19.18 26.86 11.19
N ALA A 9 18.35 26.50 12.16
CA ALA A 9 18.38 25.18 12.80
C ALA A 9 17.84 24.08 11.87
N LEU A 10 16.82 24.40 11.05
CA LEU A 10 16.30 23.45 10.04
C LEU A 10 17.30 23.20 8.91
N LEU A 11 18.07 24.22 8.48
CA LEU A 11 19.14 24.04 7.49
C LEU A 11 20.33 23.23 8.02
N ALA A 12 20.66 23.38 9.31
CA ALA A 12 21.79 22.65 9.93
C ALA A 12 21.49 21.16 10.14
N LEU A 13 20.20 20.77 10.30
CA LEU A 13 19.77 19.38 10.37
C LEU A 13 19.72 18.70 9.00
N ALA A 14 19.62 19.46 7.91
CA ALA A 14 19.59 18.93 6.53
C ALA A 14 21.00 18.59 5.99
N SER A 15 22.07 19.05 6.61
CA SER A 15 23.44 18.85 6.11
C SER A 15 24.06 17.47 6.43
N GLY A 16 23.33 16.56 7.08
CA GLY A 16 23.79 15.21 7.44
C GLY A 16 23.19 14.05 6.66
N VAL A 17 22.24 14.30 5.75
CA VAL A 17 21.58 13.24 4.99
C VAL A 17 22.06 13.27 3.55
N SER A 18 23.13 12.52 3.28
CA SER A 18 23.58 12.24 1.90
C SER A 18 22.66 11.22 1.25
N ALA A 19 21.39 11.58 1.03
CA ALA A 19 20.46 10.79 0.24
C ALA A 19 20.53 11.19 -1.24
N GLN A 20 21.73 11.21 -1.82
CA GLN A 20 21.88 11.30 -3.26
C GLN A 20 21.92 9.89 -3.83
N GLN A 21 20.84 9.51 -4.50
CA GLN A 21 20.86 8.36 -5.39
C GLN A 21 21.88 8.62 -6.51
N ALA A 22 22.61 7.58 -6.91
CA ALA A 22 23.49 7.65 -8.07
C ALA A 22 22.63 7.95 -9.31
N ILE A 23 22.76 9.15 -9.87
CA ILE A 23 21.99 9.62 -11.02
C ILE A 23 22.58 9.09 -12.35
N TRP A 24 23.69 8.38 -12.30
CA TRP A 24 24.47 8.02 -13.49
C TRP A 24 24.39 6.54 -13.84
N GLY A 25 23.72 6.26 -14.97
CA GLY A 25 24.19 5.35 -16.00
C GLY A 25 24.28 3.87 -15.70
N VAL A 26 23.42 3.26 -14.87
CA VAL A 26 23.19 1.81 -14.99
C VAL A 26 22.15 1.61 -16.11
N PRO A 27 22.41 0.77 -17.14
CA PRO A 27 21.39 0.42 -18.12
C PRO A 27 20.16 -0.08 -17.38
N GLN A 28 19.03 0.58 -17.58
CA GLN A 28 17.81 0.25 -16.84
C GLN A 28 17.23 -1.01 -17.45
N MET A 29 17.38 -2.13 -16.75
CA MET A 29 16.70 -3.37 -17.08
C MET A 29 15.20 -3.19 -16.85
N ILE A 30 14.39 -3.53 -17.84
CA ILE A 30 12.93 -3.51 -17.70
C ILE A 30 12.49 -4.84 -17.09
N SER A 31 11.97 -4.77 -15.87
CA SER A 31 11.37 -5.91 -15.15
C SER A 31 10.32 -5.38 -14.15
N PRO A 32 9.09 -5.90 -14.17
CA PRO A 32 8.54 -6.77 -15.21
C PRO A 32 8.19 -5.99 -16.47
N GLU A 33 8.21 -6.67 -17.61
CA GLU A 33 7.75 -6.15 -18.89
C GLU A 33 6.46 -6.86 -19.30
N VAL A 34 5.39 -6.11 -19.49
CA VAL A 34 4.15 -6.63 -20.09
C VAL A 34 4.30 -6.58 -21.61
N ASN A 35 4.39 -7.75 -22.23
CA ASN A 35 4.61 -7.88 -23.66
C ASN A 35 3.34 -7.53 -24.47
N THR A 36 3.50 -7.32 -25.77
CA THR A 36 2.38 -7.00 -26.67
C THR A 36 1.36 -8.12 -26.82
N ASP A 37 1.76 -9.37 -26.56
CA ASP A 37 0.89 -10.54 -26.53
C ASP A 37 0.22 -10.78 -25.16
N GLY A 38 0.46 -9.89 -24.21
CA GLY A 38 -0.06 -9.95 -22.85
C GLY A 38 0.75 -10.84 -21.89
N THR A 39 1.74 -11.58 -22.37
CA THR A 39 2.65 -12.29 -21.47
C THR A 39 3.51 -11.33 -20.65
N VAL A 40 4.10 -11.79 -19.55
CA VAL A 40 4.94 -10.95 -18.69
C VAL A 40 6.34 -11.53 -18.58
N THR A 41 7.33 -10.69 -18.86
CA THR A 41 8.74 -11.07 -18.77
C THR A 41 9.39 -10.44 -17.54
N PHE A 42 9.95 -11.27 -16.68
CA PHE A 42 10.72 -10.88 -15.50
C PHE A 42 12.21 -11.08 -15.79
N ARG A 43 13.05 -10.15 -15.35
CA ARG A 43 14.50 -10.20 -15.52
C ARG A 43 15.21 -9.84 -14.22
N LEU A 44 16.31 -10.52 -13.93
CA LEU A 44 17.17 -10.23 -12.78
C LEU A 44 18.64 -10.41 -13.16
N ASP A 45 19.43 -9.38 -12.91
CA ASP A 45 20.90 -9.47 -12.98
C ASP A 45 21.41 -10.12 -11.68
N ALA A 46 21.84 -11.38 -11.79
CA ALA A 46 22.38 -12.14 -10.67
C ALA A 46 23.40 -13.17 -11.20
N PRO A 47 24.57 -12.70 -11.69
CA PRO A 47 25.56 -13.56 -12.37
C PRO A 47 26.14 -14.65 -11.48
N GLU A 48 26.21 -14.45 -10.17
CA GLU A 48 26.74 -15.41 -9.22
C GLU A 48 25.70 -16.40 -8.66
N ALA A 49 24.40 -16.17 -8.97
CA ALA A 49 23.35 -17.04 -8.46
C ALA A 49 23.38 -18.42 -9.12
N SER A 50 23.11 -19.46 -8.33
CA SER A 50 22.99 -20.84 -8.80
C SER A 50 21.56 -21.18 -9.22
N SER A 51 20.57 -20.49 -8.66
CA SER A 51 19.16 -20.67 -8.98
C SER A 51 18.37 -19.39 -8.75
N VAL A 52 17.49 -19.05 -9.69
CA VAL A 52 16.55 -17.94 -9.55
C VAL A 52 15.15 -18.38 -9.96
N ARG A 53 14.17 -17.95 -9.19
CA ARG A 53 12.74 -18.12 -9.49
C ARG A 53 12.01 -16.82 -9.25
N VAL A 54 11.01 -16.51 -10.06
CA VAL A 54 9.98 -15.52 -9.73
C VAL A 54 8.84 -16.23 -9.02
N SER A 55 8.31 -15.60 -7.97
CA SER A 55 7.16 -16.06 -7.18
C SER A 55 6.16 -14.93 -7.06
N GLY A 56 4.88 -15.19 -7.29
CA GLY A 56 3.83 -14.17 -7.25
C GLY A 56 2.44 -14.79 -7.37
N ASP A 57 1.43 -13.94 -7.19
CA ASP A 57 0.01 -14.31 -7.23
C ASP A 57 -0.59 -14.32 -8.65
N PHE A 58 0.22 -14.04 -9.66
CA PHE A 58 -0.15 -14.12 -11.07
C PHE A 58 -0.13 -15.54 -11.67
N PHE A 59 0.42 -16.51 -10.93
CA PHE A 59 0.38 -17.90 -11.35
C PHE A 59 -1.03 -18.50 -11.19
N ALA A 60 -1.48 -19.24 -12.21
CA ALA A 60 -2.73 -19.95 -12.10
C ALA A 60 -2.65 -21.06 -11.03
N PRO A 61 -3.74 -21.38 -10.31
CA PRO A 61 -3.75 -22.45 -9.31
C PRO A 61 -3.37 -23.83 -9.86
N ALA A 62 -3.49 -24.02 -11.19
CA ALA A 62 -3.11 -25.25 -11.89
C ALA A 62 -1.59 -25.33 -12.23
N ASP A 63 -0.84 -24.26 -12.03
CA ASP A 63 0.61 -24.23 -12.29
C ASP A 63 1.37 -24.97 -11.18
N THR A 64 1.20 -26.29 -11.15
CA THR A 64 1.74 -27.16 -10.10
C THR A 64 3.18 -27.59 -10.30
N VAL A 65 3.73 -27.42 -11.52
CA VAL A 65 5.07 -27.89 -11.87
C VAL A 65 6.06 -26.74 -11.86
N ALA A 66 6.68 -26.48 -10.71
CA ALA A 66 7.79 -25.54 -10.52
C ALA A 66 7.64 -24.20 -11.28
N PRO A 67 6.52 -23.48 -11.10
CA PRO A 67 6.29 -22.24 -11.83
C PRO A 67 7.40 -21.23 -11.51
N GLY A 68 7.72 -20.37 -12.50
CA GLY A 68 8.62 -19.26 -12.31
C GLY A 68 10.12 -19.59 -12.26
N VAL A 69 10.55 -20.80 -12.63
CA VAL A 69 11.99 -21.10 -12.77
C VAL A 69 12.56 -20.27 -13.90
N MET A 70 13.57 -19.46 -13.60
CA MET A 70 14.20 -18.56 -14.56
C MET A 70 15.37 -19.25 -15.27
N ALA A 71 15.60 -18.89 -16.54
CA ALA A 71 16.75 -19.32 -17.32
C ALA A 71 17.81 -18.22 -17.30
N ARG A 72 19.09 -18.61 -17.12
CA ARG A 72 20.24 -17.72 -17.12
C ARG A 72 20.86 -17.64 -18.51
N ASP A 73 21.18 -16.44 -18.98
CA ASP A 73 21.97 -16.22 -20.18
C ASP A 73 23.49 -16.17 -19.89
N GLU A 74 24.30 -15.99 -20.95
CA GLU A 74 25.77 -15.91 -20.88
C GLU A 74 26.27 -14.67 -20.11
N ASN A 75 25.46 -13.63 -20.01
CA ASN A 75 25.75 -12.37 -19.27
C ASN A 75 25.36 -12.44 -17.81
N GLY A 76 24.77 -13.54 -17.35
CA GLY A 76 24.30 -13.69 -15.98
C GLY A 76 22.92 -13.13 -15.71
N ILE A 77 22.18 -12.74 -16.76
CA ILE A 77 20.80 -12.27 -16.64
C ILE A 77 19.86 -13.46 -16.59
N TRP A 78 19.06 -13.49 -15.55
CA TRP A 78 18.01 -14.48 -15.37
C TRP A 78 16.69 -13.95 -15.95
N THR A 79 16.01 -14.77 -16.74
CA THR A 79 14.77 -14.38 -17.44
C THR A 79 13.70 -15.45 -17.26
N TYR A 80 12.47 -15.01 -17.04
CA TYR A 80 11.27 -15.83 -17.07
C TYR A 80 10.17 -15.07 -17.80
N THR A 81 9.53 -15.70 -18.76
CA THR A 81 8.31 -15.18 -19.41
C THR A 81 7.16 -16.11 -19.07
N THR A 82 6.02 -15.54 -18.67
CA THR A 82 4.82 -16.35 -18.39
C THR A 82 4.39 -17.12 -19.64
N PRO A 83 3.98 -18.39 -19.52
CA PRO A 83 3.56 -19.19 -20.67
C PRO A 83 2.18 -18.79 -21.22
N TYR A 84 1.50 -17.89 -20.55
CA TYR A 84 0.19 -17.33 -20.93
C TYR A 84 0.15 -15.86 -20.48
N ALA A 85 -0.80 -15.11 -21.03
CA ALA A 85 -1.17 -13.77 -20.56
C ALA A 85 -1.96 -13.89 -19.25
N PRO A 86 -1.45 -13.42 -18.11
CA PRO A 86 -2.24 -13.37 -16.89
C PRO A 86 -3.48 -12.47 -17.06
N ALA A 87 -4.53 -12.75 -16.32
CA ALA A 87 -5.76 -11.95 -16.39
C ALA A 87 -5.48 -10.49 -16.00
N PRO A 88 -6.29 -9.52 -16.48
CA PRO A 88 -6.20 -8.14 -16.01
C PRO A 88 -6.40 -8.05 -14.49
N GLU A 89 -5.34 -7.66 -13.75
CA GLU A 89 -5.33 -7.53 -12.29
C GLU A 89 -4.08 -6.77 -11.82
N LEU A 90 -4.06 -6.39 -10.55
CA LEU A 90 -2.88 -5.90 -9.84
C LEU A 90 -2.21 -7.07 -9.13
N TYR A 91 -0.97 -7.36 -9.48
CA TYR A 91 -0.23 -8.51 -9.00
C TYR A 91 0.94 -8.14 -8.13
N THR A 92 1.28 -9.03 -7.19
CA THR A 92 2.49 -8.96 -6.38
C THR A 92 3.47 -10.06 -6.76
N TYR A 93 4.78 -9.77 -6.62
CA TYR A 93 5.82 -10.76 -6.88
C TYR A 93 7.10 -10.48 -6.11
N ARG A 94 7.96 -11.49 -6.06
CA ARG A 94 9.33 -11.45 -5.54
C ARG A 94 10.20 -12.41 -6.30
N PHE A 95 11.52 -12.22 -6.23
CA PHE A 95 12.46 -13.22 -6.65
C PHE A 95 12.89 -14.11 -5.48
N MET A 96 13.13 -15.38 -5.77
CA MET A 96 13.83 -16.32 -4.89
C MET A 96 15.18 -16.64 -5.52
N VAL A 97 16.26 -16.15 -4.91
CA VAL A 97 17.64 -16.34 -5.35
C VAL A 97 18.33 -17.24 -4.34
N ASP A 98 18.79 -18.42 -4.77
CA ASP A 98 19.45 -19.43 -3.93
C ASP A 98 18.71 -19.69 -2.61
N GLY A 99 17.37 -19.80 -2.71
CA GLY A 99 16.48 -20.07 -1.58
C GLY A 99 16.14 -18.87 -0.68
N ARG A 100 16.58 -17.65 -1.03
CA ARG A 100 16.28 -16.41 -0.30
C ARG A 100 15.38 -15.51 -1.12
N LEU A 101 14.48 -14.80 -0.43
CA LEU A 101 13.52 -13.88 -1.07
C LEU A 101 14.13 -12.50 -1.23
N PHE A 102 13.96 -11.90 -2.40
CA PHE A 102 14.40 -10.56 -2.77
C PHE A 102 13.28 -9.82 -3.51
N THR A 103 13.24 -8.52 -3.32
CA THR A 103 12.49 -7.63 -4.20
C THR A 103 13.24 -7.41 -5.51
N ASP A 104 12.50 -7.05 -6.57
CA ASP A 104 13.08 -6.69 -7.87
C ASP A 104 13.72 -5.29 -7.79
N PRO A 105 15.05 -5.17 -7.96
CA PRO A 105 15.71 -3.86 -7.92
C PRO A 105 15.37 -2.98 -9.14
N SER A 106 14.85 -3.57 -10.22
CA SER A 106 14.47 -2.84 -11.43
C SER A 106 13.05 -2.28 -11.35
N ASN A 107 12.27 -2.63 -10.31
CA ASN A 107 10.91 -2.16 -10.12
C ASN A 107 10.78 -1.37 -8.81
N VAL A 108 10.51 -0.07 -8.92
CA VAL A 108 10.35 0.82 -7.76
C VAL A 108 8.99 0.70 -7.08
N PHE A 109 8.00 0.06 -7.72
CA PHE A 109 6.67 -0.12 -7.15
C PHE A 109 6.68 -1.26 -6.15
N GLN A 110 6.63 -0.92 -4.88
CA GLN A 110 6.69 -1.86 -3.77
C GLN A 110 5.53 -1.63 -2.82
N VAL A 111 5.08 -2.72 -2.19
CA VAL A 111 4.08 -2.71 -1.12
C VAL A 111 4.53 -3.58 0.03
N ARG A 112 4.05 -3.26 1.22
CA ARG A 112 4.21 -4.09 2.40
C ARG A 112 2.89 -4.77 2.72
N ASP A 113 2.95 -6.09 2.90
CA ASP A 113 1.90 -6.87 3.54
C ASP A 113 2.46 -7.49 4.82
N VAL A 114 1.92 -7.10 5.96
CA VAL A 114 2.44 -7.42 7.30
C VAL A 114 3.94 -7.08 7.40
N ASN A 115 4.81 -8.08 7.45
CA ASN A 115 6.28 -7.95 7.53
C ASN A 115 7.00 -8.28 6.21
N THR A 116 6.26 -8.41 5.13
CA THR A 116 6.78 -8.80 3.82
C THR A 116 6.70 -7.62 2.86
N VAL A 117 7.81 -7.31 2.19
CA VAL A 117 7.84 -6.34 1.08
C VAL A 117 7.83 -7.11 -0.24
N MET A 118 6.97 -6.67 -1.16
CA MET A 118 6.78 -7.26 -2.48
C MET A 118 6.79 -6.16 -3.53
N ASN A 119 7.13 -6.51 -4.76
CA ASN A 119 6.93 -5.61 -5.89
C ASN A 119 5.52 -5.79 -6.47
N LEU A 120 5.05 -4.73 -7.12
CA LEU A 120 3.77 -4.69 -7.83
C LEU A 120 3.98 -4.60 -9.33
N PHE A 121 3.07 -5.20 -10.10
CA PHE A 121 2.82 -4.82 -11.48
C PHE A 121 1.33 -4.91 -11.79
N HIS A 122 0.92 -4.18 -12.82
CA HIS A 122 -0.48 -4.06 -13.19
C HIS A 122 -0.69 -4.51 -14.63
N ILE A 123 -1.63 -5.42 -14.84
CA ILE A 123 -2.14 -5.78 -16.15
C ILE A 123 -3.49 -5.07 -16.33
N PRO A 124 -3.57 -4.11 -17.27
CA PRO A 124 -4.76 -3.32 -17.47
C PRO A 124 -5.89 -4.11 -18.15
N GLY A 125 -7.12 -3.69 -17.89
CA GLY A 125 -8.32 -4.19 -18.54
C GLY A 125 -9.46 -4.51 -17.57
N GLY A 126 -10.67 -4.31 -18.00
CA GLY A 126 -11.87 -4.60 -17.21
C GLY A 126 -11.83 -3.94 -15.83
N ARG A 127 -12.13 -4.71 -14.79
CA ARG A 127 -12.16 -4.19 -13.41
C ARG A 127 -10.79 -3.72 -12.88
N SER A 128 -9.70 -4.26 -13.41
CA SER A 128 -8.37 -3.85 -12.95
C SER A 128 -8.01 -2.41 -13.31
N ASP A 129 -8.73 -1.82 -14.27
CA ASP A 129 -8.55 -0.40 -14.61
C ASP A 129 -8.91 0.54 -13.46
N LEU A 130 -9.67 0.08 -12.47
CA LEU A 130 -9.96 0.83 -11.25
C LEU A 130 -8.71 1.10 -10.40
N TYR A 131 -7.65 0.30 -10.52
CA TYR A 131 -6.40 0.50 -9.79
C TYR A 131 -5.53 1.65 -10.35
N LYS A 132 -5.85 2.15 -11.55
CA LYS A 132 -5.08 3.22 -12.18
C LYS A 132 -5.43 4.60 -11.59
N VAL A 133 -4.47 5.48 -11.63
CA VAL A 133 -4.74 6.92 -11.55
C VAL A 133 -5.31 7.32 -12.91
N ALA A 134 -6.59 7.64 -12.97
CA ALA A 134 -7.26 8.11 -14.18
C ALA A 134 -7.35 9.64 -14.19
N ASP A 135 -7.68 10.23 -15.34
CA ASP A 135 -7.94 11.67 -15.47
C ASP A 135 -9.38 11.99 -15.01
N VAL A 136 -9.56 11.92 -13.69
CA VAL A 136 -10.83 12.17 -12.99
C VAL A 136 -10.59 13.05 -11.76
N PRO A 137 -11.62 13.67 -11.19
CA PRO A 137 -11.46 14.37 -9.91
C PRO A 137 -11.00 13.42 -8.81
N HIS A 138 -9.96 13.82 -8.07
CA HIS A 138 -9.37 13.01 -7.02
C HIS A 138 -9.80 13.46 -5.62
N GLY A 139 -10.04 12.48 -4.74
CA GLY A 139 -10.23 12.69 -3.32
C GLY A 139 -8.92 12.97 -2.59
N THR A 140 -9.01 13.25 -1.32
CA THR A 140 -7.85 13.48 -0.44
C THR A 140 -7.67 12.33 0.53
N VAL A 141 -6.44 11.82 0.65
CA VAL A 141 -6.04 10.84 1.67
C VAL A 141 -5.26 11.55 2.76
N SER A 142 -5.76 11.49 3.99
CA SER A 142 -5.14 12.10 5.17
C SER A 142 -4.80 11.05 6.21
N LYS A 143 -3.62 11.16 6.82
CA LYS A 143 -3.22 10.38 8.00
C LYS A 143 -3.45 11.24 9.24
N VAL A 144 -4.43 10.87 10.06
CA VAL A 144 -4.94 11.72 11.12
C VAL A 144 -4.77 11.05 12.48
N TRP A 145 -4.17 11.78 13.42
CA TRP A 145 -4.07 11.37 14.81
C TRP A 145 -5.33 11.76 15.57
N TYR A 146 -5.79 10.86 16.42
CA TYR A 146 -6.97 11.07 17.25
C TYR A 146 -6.77 10.50 18.65
N ARG A 147 -7.43 11.10 19.62
CA ARG A 147 -7.45 10.60 20.98
C ARG A 147 -8.45 9.45 21.09
N THR A 148 -8.02 8.33 21.67
CA THR A 148 -8.86 7.19 22.05
C THR A 148 -9.04 7.20 23.56
N PRO A 149 -10.14 7.78 24.11
CA PRO A 149 -10.32 7.89 25.56
C PRO A 149 -10.34 6.54 26.26
N SER A 150 -10.99 5.53 25.67
CA SER A 150 -11.12 4.19 26.23
C SER A 150 -9.79 3.44 26.34
N LEU A 151 -8.80 3.77 25.48
CA LEU A 151 -7.42 3.23 25.56
C LEU A 151 -6.47 4.17 26.29
N GLY A 152 -6.85 5.43 26.53
CA GLY A 152 -5.96 6.44 27.09
C GLY A 152 -4.79 6.82 26.17
N ALA A 153 -4.88 6.60 24.87
CA ALA A 153 -3.80 6.71 23.89
C ALA A 153 -4.16 7.62 22.71
N GLU A 154 -3.14 8.22 22.09
CA GLU A 154 -3.25 8.80 20.74
C GLU A 154 -3.04 7.67 19.73
N ARG A 155 -3.91 7.63 18.72
CA ARG A 155 -3.86 6.64 17.64
C ARG A 155 -4.02 7.30 16.28
N ARG A 156 -3.61 6.63 15.21
CA ARG A 156 -3.71 7.15 13.85
C ARG A 156 -4.73 6.35 13.04
N ILE A 157 -5.46 7.06 12.19
CA ILE A 157 -6.31 6.50 11.13
C ILE A 157 -5.93 7.12 9.80
N THR A 158 -6.26 6.44 8.72
CA THR A 158 -6.22 6.98 7.36
C THR A 158 -7.64 7.29 6.91
N VAL A 159 -7.86 8.51 6.42
CA VAL A 159 -9.18 8.98 5.99
C VAL A 159 -9.11 9.43 4.54
N TYR A 160 -10.00 8.88 3.71
CA TYR A 160 -10.28 9.39 2.38
C TYR A 160 -11.51 10.29 2.43
N THR A 161 -11.41 11.47 1.85
CA THR A 161 -12.55 12.37 1.58
C THR A 161 -12.73 12.52 0.07
N PRO A 162 -13.97 12.53 -0.45
CA PRO A 162 -14.20 12.54 -1.90
C PRO A 162 -13.78 13.87 -2.54
N ALA A 163 -13.55 13.85 -3.85
CA ALA A 163 -13.22 15.05 -4.61
C ALA A 163 -14.24 16.18 -4.35
N GLY A 164 -13.73 17.40 -4.18
CA GLY A 164 -14.57 18.57 -3.86
C GLY A 164 -15.03 18.66 -2.40
N TYR A 165 -14.63 17.73 -1.53
CA TYR A 165 -15.01 17.78 -0.11
C TYR A 165 -14.69 19.12 0.54
N GLU A 166 -13.49 19.67 0.35
CA GLU A 166 -13.05 20.91 1.02
C GLU A 166 -13.85 22.15 0.58
N GLN A 167 -14.42 22.13 -0.63
CA GLN A 167 -15.23 23.22 -1.18
C GLN A 167 -16.73 23.04 -0.94
N SER A 168 -17.15 21.88 -0.44
CA SER A 168 -18.54 21.53 -0.18
C SER A 168 -18.94 21.81 1.27
N THR A 169 -20.23 22.02 1.50
CA THR A 169 -20.85 22.02 2.84
C THR A 169 -21.69 20.76 3.08
N GLU A 170 -21.73 19.86 2.12
CA GLU A 170 -22.51 18.62 2.17
C GLU A 170 -22.00 17.67 3.26
N ARG A 171 -22.89 16.78 3.69
CA ARG A 171 -22.59 15.69 4.60
C ARG A 171 -22.58 14.38 3.82
N TYR A 172 -21.68 13.48 4.21
CA TYR A 172 -21.39 12.27 3.49
C TYR A 172 -21.62 11.03 4.35
N PRO A 173 -22.05 9.90 3.77
CA PRO A 173 -22.01 8.62 4.44
C PRO A 173 -20.56 8.23 4.75
N VAL A 174 -20.37 7.38 5.75
CA VAL A 174 -19.05 6.94 6.18
C VAL A 174 -18.91 5.43 5.96
N PHE A 175 -17.88 5.02 5.24
CA PHE A 175 -17.52 3.62 5.10
C PHE A 175 -16.29 3.33 5.96
N TYR A 176 -16.43 2.46 6.95
CA TYR A 176 -15.33 2.00 7.78
C TYR A 176 -14.71 0.75 7.15
N LEU A 177 -13.50 0.87 6.63
CA LEU A 177 -12.78 -0.16 5.90
C LEU A 177 -11.68 -0.74 6.80
N LEU A 178 -11.94 -1.92 7.34
CA LEU A 178 -11.05 -2.59 8.29
C LEU A 178 -10.04 -3.45 7.55
N HIS A 179 -8.78 -3.43 7.99
CA HIS A 179 -7.73 -4.28 7.43
C HIS A 179 -7.83 -5.73 7.93
N GLY A 180 -7.11 -6.64 7.27
CA GLY A 180 -6.95 -8.03 7.69
C GLY A 180 -5.91 -8.18 8.81
N MET A 181 -5.75 -9.42 9.28
CA MET A 181 -4.79 -9.79 10.34
C MET A 181 -3.37 -9.32 9.98
N GLY A 182 -2.70 -8.63 10.91
CA GLY A 182 -1.34 -8.12 10.72
C GLY A 182 -1.21 -6.85 9.88
N GLY A 183 -2.31 -6.36 9.29
CA GLY A 183 -2.34 -5.06 8.62
C GLY A 183 -2.38 -3.88 9.58
N ASP A 184 -2.51 -2.68 9.03
CA ASP A 184 -2.66 -1.43 9.76
C ASP A 184 -3.49 -0.41 8.94
N GLU A 185 -3.56 0.83 9.38
CA GLU A 185 -4.33 1.89 8.73
C GLU A 185 -3.85 2.28 7.33
N ASN A 186 -2.71 1.77 6.87
CA ASN A 186 -2.18 2.00 5.53
C ASN A 186 -2.54 0.90 4.53
N ALA A 187 -2.94 -0.28 5.00
CA ALA A 187 -3.07 -1.48 4.16
C ALA A 187 -3.95 -1.24 2.92
N TRP A 188 -5.11 -0.61 3.09
CA TRP A 188 -6.03 -0.39 1.99
C TRP A 188 -5.59 0.67 0.99
N THR A 189 -4.84 1.68 1.42
CA THR A 189 -4.32 2.71 0.50
C THR A 189 -3.05 2.26 -0.21
N GLU A 190 -2.17 1.53 0.45
CA GLU A 190 -0.87 1.15 -0.10
C GLU A 190 -0.95 -0.17 -0.87
N LEU A 191 -1.49 -1.24 -0.27
CA LEU A 191 -1.66 -2.52 -0.93
C LEU A 191 -2.94 -2.57 -1.78
N GLY A 192 -4.06 -2.09 -1.25
CA GLY A 192 -5.39 -2.21 -1.87
C GLY A 192 -5.74 -1.10 -2.86
N ARG A 193 -4.95 -0.02 -2.97
CA ARG A 193 -5.20 1.13 -3.86
C ARG A 193 -6.59 1.75 -3.71
N ALA A 194 -7.13 1.76 -2.50
CA ALA A 194 -8.51 2.18 -2.23
C ALA A 194 -8.85 3.58 -2.75
N ALA A 195 -7.91 4.53 -2.67
CA ALA A 195 -8.14 5.90 -3.16
C ALA A 195 -8.41 5.92 -4.68
N GLN A 196 -7.61 5.20 -5.48
CA GLN A 196 -7.79 5.11 -6.93
C GLN A 196 -9.12 4.45 -7.29
N ILE A 197 -9.48 3.36 -6.59
CA ILE A 197 -10.75 2.68 -6.80
C ILE A 197 -11.92 3.62 -6.52
N LEU A 198 -11.87 4.34 -5.41
CA LEU A 198 -12.93 5.28 -5.01
C LEU A 198 -13.05 6.44 -6.00
N ASP A 199 -11.94 7.07 -6.40
CA ASP A 199 -11.94 8.15 -7.37
C ASP A 199 -12.59 7.72 -8.69
N ASN A 200 -12.17 6.55 -9.21
CA ASN A 200 -12.68 6.02 -10.47
C ASN A 200 -14.16 5.65 -10.39
N MET A 201 -14.59 4.98 -9.32
CA MET A 201 -15.99 4.56 -9.16
C MET A 201 -16.93 5.75 -8.88
N ILE A 202 -16.49 6.73 -8.11
CA ILE A 202 -17.27 7.95 -7.85
C ILE A 202 -17.41 8.76 -9.15
N ALA A 203 -16.33 8.92 -9.91
CA ALA A 203 -16.36 9.64 -11.18
C ALA A 203 -17.24 8.94 -12.24
N ALA A 204 -17.27 7.61 -12.24
CA ALA A 204 -18.15 6.82 -13.10
C ALA A 204 -19.64 6.86 -12.66
N GLY A 205 -19.93 7.33 -11.43
CA GLY A 205 -21.26 7.29 -10.84
C GLY A 205 -21.68 5.90 -10.32
N ASP A 206 -20.76 4.97 -10.22
CA ASP A 206 -21.00 3.60 -9.72
C ASP A 206 -21.23 3.59 -8.21
N VAL A 207 -20.64 4.53 -7.49
CA VAL A 207 -20.83 4.72 -6.04
C VAL A 207 -21.03 6.20 -5.73
N ALA A 208 -21.83 6.48 -4.70
CA ALA A 208 -22.00 7.84 -4.20
C ALA A 208 -20.72 8.35 -3.52
N PRO A 209 -20.44 9.66 -3.58
CA PRO A 209 -19.36 10.24 -2.79
C PRO A 209 -19.51 9.90 -1.30
N MET A 210 -18.42 9.44 -0.67
CA MET A 210 -18.41 9.03 0.73
C MET A 210 -17.08 9.34 1.40
N ILE A 211 -17.08 9.40 2.72
CA ILE A 211 -15.87 9.39 3.54
C ILE A 211 -15.50 7.92 3.79
N VAL A 212 -14.24 7.56 3.60
CA VAL A 212 -13.76 6.21 3.94
C VAL A 212 -12.72 6.31 5.05
N VAL A 213 -12.95 5.57 6.14
CA VAL A 213 -12.09 5.56 7.32
C VAL A 213 -11.43 4.21 7.44
N MET A 214 -10.11 4.21 7.34
CA MET A 214 -9.27 3.02 7.47
C MET A 214 -8.57 3.06 8.82
N THR A 215 -8.89 2.10 9.67
CA THR A 215 -8.44 2.07 11.06
C THR A 215 -7.23 1.17 11.23
N ASN A 216 -6.53 1.35 12.36
CA ASN A 216 -5.60 0.35 12.86
C ASN A 216 -6.30 -0.49 13.92
N GLY A 217 -6.55 -1.76 13.64
CA GLY A 217 -7.21 -2.69 14.55
C GLY A 217 -6.29 -3.23 15.66
N ASN A 218 -4.98 -2.91 15.61
CA ASN A 218 -4.02 -3.39 16.59
C ASN A 218 -3.99 -2.44 17.80
N VAL A 219 -4.71 -2.75 18.84
CA VAL A 219 -4.87 -1.86 20.00
C VAL A 219 -3.57 -1.57 20.77
N ASP A 220 -2.58 -2.45 20.66
CA ASP A 220 -1.26 -2.28 21.29
C ASP A 220 -0.33 -1.35 20.48
N THR A 221 -0.71 -0.95 19.28
CA THR A 221 0.06 -0.03 18.44
C THR A 221 -0.73 1.25 18.15
N GLN A 222 -0.05 2.38 18.12
CA GLN A 222 -0.68 3.67 17.82
C GLN A 222 -0.92 3.85 16.32
N ALA A 223 0.02 3.38 15.51
CA ALA A 223 0.01 3.50 14.05
C ALA A 223 0.92 2.43 13.42
N ALA A 224 1.05 2.48 12.10
CA ALA A 224 1.96 1.66 11.32
C ALA A 224 3.40 1.68 11.86
N PRO A 225 4.23 0.65 11.62
CA PRO A 225 5.61 0.58 12.08
C PRO A 225 6.42 1.83 11.69
N GLY A 226 7.17 2.37 12.66
CA GLY A 226 7.93 3.61 12.51
C GLY A 226 7.13 4.89 12.78
N GLU A 227 5.81 4.78 12.91
CA GLU A 227 4.89 5.90 13.15
C GLU A 227 4.26 5.82 14.54
N THR A 228 4.78 4.98 15.41
CA THR A 228 4.33 4.80 16.79
C THR A 228 5.42 5.17 17.78
N SER A 229 5.08 5.32 19.06
CA SER A 229 6.06 5.50 20.13
C SER A 229 7.00 4.30 20.31
N GLN A 230 6.67 3.15 19.75
CA GLN A 230 7.50 1.96 19.69
C GLN A 230 8.55 2.01 18.56
N GLY A 231 8.50 3.03 17.70
CA GLY A 231 9.40 3.19 16.56
C GLY A 231 9.22 2.10 15.50
N PHE A 232 10.33 1.53 15.03
CA PHE A 232 10.35 0.53 13.95
C PHE A 232 10.07 -0.90 14.43
N ALA A 233 9.07 -1.09 15.29
CA ALA A 233 8.66 -2.43 15.69
C ALA A 233 8.22 -3.26 14.48
N GLN A 234 8.70 -4.51 14.39
CA GLN A 234 8.33 -5.41 13.30
C GLN A 234 6.85 -5.78 13.39
N PRO A 235 6.08 -5.62 12.31
CA PRO A 235 4.71 -6.08 12.27
C PRO A 235 4.66 -7.61 12.28
N THR A 236 3.61 -8.16 12.87
CA THR A 236 3.38 -9.60 12.97
C THR A 236 1.90 -9.90 12.85
N THR A 237 1.56 -11.09 12.36
CA THR A 237 0.19 -11.61 12.39
C THR A 237 -0.22 -12.10 13.79
N LEU A 238 0.74 -12.33 14.68
CA LEU A 238 0.52 -12.80 16.05
C LEU A 238 0.52 -11.62 17.02
N LEU A 239 -0.39 -10.68 16.83
CA LEU A 239 -0.54 -9.54 17.72
C LEU A 239 -1.41 -9.91 18.93
N PRO A 240 -1.01 -9.50 20.14
CA PRO A 240 -1.88 -9.61 21.32
C PRO A 240 -3.22 -8.94 21.03
N HIS A 241 -4.28 -9.52 21.53
CA HIS A 241 -5.63 -8.95 21.48
C HIS A 241 -6.25 -8.76 20.09
N THR A 242 -5.64 -9.27 19.00
CA THR A 242 -6.19 -9.13 17.65
C THR A 242 -7.55 -9.81 17.48
N MET A 243 -7.81 -10.90 18.23
CA MET A 243 -8.99 -11.75 18.07
C MET A 243 -9.86 -11.82 19.31
N ASP A 244 -9.64 -10.98 20.31
CA ASP A 244 -10.38 -11.02 21.59
C ASP A 244 -11.50 -9.99 21.70
N GLY A 245 -11.80 -9.24 20.62
CA GLY A 245 -12.83 -8.21 20.59
C GLY A 245 -12.41 -6.89 21.23
N THR A 246 -11.14 -6.71 21.59
CA THR A 246 -10.66 -5.50 22.23
C THR A 246 -10.80 -4.28 21.31
N PHE A 247 -10.51 -4.43 20.01
CA PHE A 247 -10.69 -3.34 19.04
C PHE A 247 -12.15 -2.89 18.93
N GLU A 248 -13.08 -3.83 18.89
CA GLU A 248 -14.52 -3.56 18.78
C GLU A 248 -15.04 -2.75 19.97
N SER A 249 -14.52 -2.99 21.18
CA SER A 249 -14.90 -2.22 22.36
C SER A 249 -14.40 -0.75 22.33
N HIS A 250 -13.34 -0.46 21.55
CA HIS A 250 -12.78 0.89 21.35
C HIS A 250 -13.26 1.57 20.07
N PHE A 251 -13.96 0.86 19.20
CA PHE A 251 -14.47 1.39 17.93
C PHE A 251 -15.42 2.61 18.09
N PRO A 252 -16.25 2.71 19.14
CA PRO A 252 -17.05 3.91 19.38
C PRO A 252 -16.24 5.22 19.46
N ASP A 253 -15.00 5.18 19.94
CA ASP A 253 -14.10 6.35 19.97
C ASP A 253 -13.74 6.81 18.55
N VAL A 254 -13.50 5.87 17.64
CA VAL A 254 -13.27 6.16 16.22
C VAL A 254 -14.47 6.86 15.61
N VAL A 255 -15.66 6.31 15.83
CA VAL A 255 -16.92 6.88 15.32
C VAL A 255 -17.14 8.28 15.86
N ALA A 256 -16.99 8.48 17.18
CA ALA A 256 -17.17 9.80 17.80
C ALA A 256 -16.19 10.84 17.27
N PHE A 257 -14.91 10.44 17.08
CA PHE A 257 -13.90 11.31 16.49
C PHE A 257 -14.27 11.70 15.04
N VAL A 258 -14.64 10.73 14.22
CA VAL A 258 -14.98 10.96 12.82
C VAL A 258 -16.18 11.87 12.69
N ASP A 259 -17.26 11.65 13.46
CA ASP A 259 -18.47 12.48 13.44
C ASP A 259 -18.23 13.91 13.94
N SER A 260 -17.29 14.09 14.88
CA SER A 260 -16.95 15.42 15.38
C SER A 260 -16.02 16.20 14.46
N THR A 261 -15.25 15.50 13.61
CA THR A 261 -14.20 16.11 12.79
C THR A 261 -14.62 16.31 11.35
N TYR A 262 -15.42 15.39 10.80
CA TYR A 262 -15.83 15.39 9.40
C TYR A 262 -17.33 15.65 9.25
N ARG A 263 -17.73 16.07 8.05
CA ARG A 263 -19.14 16.29 7.70
C ARG A 263 -19.81 14.96 7.37
N THR A 264 -20.17 14.22 8.40
CA THR A 264 -20.79 12.90 8.29
C THR A 264 -22.30 12.95 8.34
N LEU A 265 -22.95 11.95 7.74
CA LEU A 265 -24.32 11.58 8.03
C LEU A 265 -24.29 10.58 9.20
N PRO A 266 -24.71 11.00 10.43
CA PRO A 266 -24.38 10.22 11.64
C PRO A 266 -25.33 9.02 11.88
N ASP A 267 -26.31 8.81 11.02
CA ASP A 267 -27.28 7.73 11.17
C ASP A 267 -26.67 6.37 10.85
N LYS A 268 -27.09 5.31 11.54
CA LYS A 268 -26.63 3.94 11.32
C LYS A 268 -26.82 3.47 9.86
N SER A 269 -27.85 3.97 9.19
CA SER A 269 -28.12 3.63 7.76
C SER A 269 -27.09 4.23 6.79
N ASN A 270 -26.24 5.13 7.24
CA ASN A 270 -25.21 5.82 6.47
C ASN A 270 -23.78 5.39 6.88
N ARG A 271 -23.65 4.22 7.52
CA ARG A 271 -22.38 3.64 7.96
C ARG A 271 -22.25 2.18 7.56
#